data_510851e2c63ebc81cbff6744e1bd43cc
#
_entry.id   510851e2c63ebc81cbff6744e1bd43cc
#
_cell.length_a   1.000
_cell.length_b   1.000
_cell.length_c   1.000
_cell.angle_alpha   90.00
_cell.angle_beta   90.00
_cell.angle_gamma   90.00
#
_symmetry.space_group_name_H-M   'P 1'
#
loop_
_entity.id
_entity.type
_entity.pdbx_description
1 polymer ?
#
loop_
_entity_poly.entity_id
_entity_poly.type
_entity_poly.pdbx_seq_one_letter_code
_entity_poly.pdbx_strand_id
1 'polypeptide(L)'
;MRIYKNIPKRILSLCLVFAIGISMGVLSDHFVSENSRFQTFTEKLFRSEVCSNTLTLHYTLAHPEKKGIRKPEATLGTALSDPAKTTSLCQEYEKELKSFAYSRLSEENRLTCDMLLLYFHTRASLGKNSALDEPLGPGLGVQAQLPILLAEYTFRTKEDISDYLKLLSTVRPYFQSIIKLEKQKSQSGLFMSDTTLDRILKQCHSFVANPDSNYMDDIFAQKLKAFSNPAFSSEDQKKLCTYHHKLILTEVIPAYQELADSLESLRGTGKSSRGLAFFEGGREYYLYLLQSQTGTYVPVGQIEKRLSAQLLSDYREISSLLKQNSSLIDRLNQCSGELTLTPTQMLEKLPELMKKDFPELKDATYELRTVHPSMKKFLSPAFYLTPPVDTRTPNVIYINDSGRTSSLELFGTLAHEGFPGHLYQTVSFAENNPSDIRYLVTSSGYVEGWATYVESYGYEYAASLMKDPSSAQNAVRLAWLNRSMNLCIYSLIDIGIHYRGWDAARTAVFLKAFGINNASTAAEIYQYIVETPGNYLKYYWGYLNFLDLKTVCQKRLGDDFDLKEFHRRILEIGPVQFPVLEKYMK
;
A
#
# COMPACT_ATOMS: atom_id res chain seq x y z
N MET A 1 -42.83 -75.64 9.62
CA MET A 1 -43.75 -75.00 10.56
C MET A 1 -42.95 -74.44 11.75
N ARG A 2 -42.97 -73.12 11.96
CA ARG A 2 -42.53 -72.38 13.16
C ARG A 2 -41.15 -72.65 13.78
N ILE A 3 -40.12 -71.84 13.41
CA ILE A 3 -39.11 -71.34 14.36
C ILE A 3 -38.87 -69.87 14.01
N TYR A 4 -39.69 -68.99 14.56
CA TYR A 4 -39.41 -67.55 14.72
C TYR A 4 -40.16 -67.04 15.94
N LYS A 5 -39.55 -67.18 17.13
CA LYS A 5 -39.94 -66.38 18.29
C LYS A 5 -38.75 -66.26 19.25
N ASN A 6 -38.50 -65.00 19.63
CA ASN A 6 -37.64 -64.52 20.70
C ASN A 6 -36.24 -64.05 20.30
N ILE A 7 -36.17 -62.94 19.56
CA ILE A 7 -35.03 -62.01 19.70
C ILE A 7 -35.40 -61.11 20.92
N PRO A 8 -34.56 -61.10 21.98
CA PRO A 8 -34.86 -60.26 23.15
C PRO A 8 -34.94 -58.77 22.73
N LYS A 9 -35.99 -58.08 23.18
CA LYS A 9 -36.22 -56.65 22.87
C LYS A 9 -35.00 -55.76 23.21
N ARG A 10 -34.07 -56.21 24.12
CA ARG A 10 -32.82 -55.57 24.42
C ARG A 10 -31.78 -55.60 23.30
N ILE A 11 -31.72 -56.64 22.46
CA ILE A 11 -30.81 -56.71 21.31
C ILE A 11 -31.32 -55.80 20.19
N LEU A 12 -32.65 -55.72 19.98
CA LEU A 12 -33.23 -54.80 19.00
C LEU A 12 -33.00 -53.31 19.40
N SER A 13 -33.12 -53.01 20.71
CA SER A 13 -32.82 -51.69 21.26
C SER A 13 -31.34 -51.30 21.11
N LEU A 14 -30.40 -52.23 21.35
CA LEU A 14 -28.96 -51.99 21.17
C LEU A 14 -28.61 -51.78 19.68
N CYS A 15 -29.20 -52.58 18.76
CA CYS A 15 -28.96 -52.41 17.32
C CYS A 15 -29.54 -51.08 16.82
N LEU A 16 -30.67 -50.61 17.38
CA LEU A 16 -31.23 -49.29 17.02
C LEU A 16 -30.39 -48.13 17.55
N VAL A 17 -29.85 -48.22 18.76
CA VAL A 17 -28.94 -47.20 19.36
C VAL A 17 -27.60 -47.19 18.61
N PHE A 18 -27.08 -48.35 18.20
CA PHE A 18 -25.89 -48.46 17.36
C PHE A 18 -26.09 -47.92 15.94
N ALA A 19 -27.26 -48.21 15.33
CA ALA A 19 -27.61 -47.67 14.00
C ALA A 19 -27.82 -46.16 14.03
N ILE A 20 -28.44 -45.59 15.09
CA ILE A 20 -28.60 -44.16 15.31
C ILE A 20 -27.24 -43.53 15.62
N GLY A 21 -26.37 -44.16 16.42
CA GLY A 21 -25.01 -43.72 16.69
C GLY A 21 -24.11 -43.70 15.45
N ILE A 22 -24.22 -44.72 14.60
CA ILE A 22 -23.49 -44.76 13.32
C ILE A 22 -24.06 -43.74 12.33
N SER A 23 -25.38 -43.58 12.26
CA SER A 23 -26.00 -42.57 11.39
C SER A 23 -25.73 -41.13 11.86
N MET A 24 -25.65 -40.87 13.16
CA MET A 24 -25.19 -39.57 13.67
C MET A 24 -23.68 -39.37 13.46
N GLY A 25 -22.84 -40.41 13.61
CA GLY A 25 -21.41 -40.34 13.33
C GLY A 25 -21.13 -40.11 11.84
N VAL A 26 -21.84 -40.83 10.95
CA VAL A 26 -21.72 -40.65 9.48
C VAL A 26 -22.33 -39.31 9.01
N LEU A 27 -23.34 -38.77 9.73
CA LEU A 27 -23.91 -37.45 9.43
C LEU A 27 -23.05 -36.32 10.01
N SER A 28 -22.27 -36.56 11.11
CA SER A 28 -21.36 -35.54 11.64
C SER A 28 -20.09 -35.38 10.80
N ASP A 29 -19.64 -36.39 10.08
CA ASP A 29 -18.49 -36.32 9.18
C ASP A 29 -18.79 -35.64 7.81
N HIS A 30 -20.04 -35.27 7.52
CA HIS A 30 -20.44 -34.67 6.24
C HIS A 30 -20.98 -33.24 6.31
N PHE A 31 -21.02 -32.59 7.48
CA PHE A 31 -21.39 -31.18 7.58
C PHE A 31 -20.20 -30.29 7.96
N VAL A 32 -19.26 -30.13 7.03
CA VAL A 32 -18.34 -28.98 7.11
C VAL A 32 -19.19 -27.72 7.01
N SER A 33 -19.15 -26.85 8.04
CA SER A 33 -19.95 -25.62 8.03
C SER A 33 -19.54 -24.71 6.86
N GLU A 34 -20.46 -23.89 6.34
CA GLU A 34 -20.12 -22.90 5.30
C GLU A 34 -18.97 -21.99 5.73
N ASN A 35 -18.88 -21.64 7.00
CA ASN A 35 -17.77 -20.89 7.54
C ASN A 35 -16.44 -21.64 7.43
N SER A 36 -16.41 -22.92 7.75
CA SER A 36 -15.19 -23.74 7.64
C SER A 36 -14.77 -23.94 6.17
N ARG A 37 -15.74 -24.13 5.25
CA ARG A 37 -15.44 -24.17 3.80
C ARG A 37 -14.85 -22.85 3.32
N PHE A 38 -15.42 -21.75 3.73
CA PHE A 38 -14.96 -20.40 3.36
C PHE A 38 -13.56 -20.13 3.92
N GLN A 39 -13.31 -20.48 5.18
CA GLN A 39 -11.98 -20.35 5.80
C GLN A 39 -10.94 -21.18 5.05
N THR A 40 -11.25 -22.44 4.71
CA THR A 40 -10.34 -23.28 3.89
C THR A 40 -10.04 -22.66 2.54
N PHE A 41 -11.03 -22.05 1.88
CA PHE A 41 -10.83 -21.32 0.63
C PHE A 41 -9.91 -20.11 0.82
N THR A 42 -10.15 -19.27 1.83
CA THR A 42 -9.34 -18.06 2.10
C THR A 42 -7.91 -18.40 2.52
N GLU A 43 -7.71 -19.47 3.29
CA GLU A 43 -6.37 -19.98 3.64
C GLU A 43 -5.60 -20.49 2.41
N LYS A 44 -6.26 -21.21 1.50
CA LYS A 44 -5.66 -21.66 0.25
C LYS A 44 -5.26 -20.47 -0.62
N LEU A 45 -6.13 -19.47 -0.72
CA LEU A 45 -5.87 -18.25 -1.46
C LEU A 45 -4.68 -17.49 -0.84
N PHE A 46 -4.66 -17.31 0.47
CA PHE A 46 -3.55 -16.67 1.18
C PHE A 46 -2.22 -17.39 0.89
N ARG A 47 -2.18 -18.71 1.01
CA ARG A 47 -0.97 -19.50 0.72
C ARG A 47 -0.48 -19.32 -0.72
N SER A 48 -1.39 -19.29 -1.68
CA SER A 48 -1.07 -19.08 -3.09
C SER A 48 -0.44 -17.70 -3.33
N GLU A 49 -1.04 -16.65 -2.78
CA GLU A 49 -0.58 -15.28 -2.96
C GLU A 49 0.76 -15.03 -2.24
N VAL A 50 0.89 -15.47 -0.99
CA VAL A 50 2.11 -15.23 -0.19
C VAL A 50 3.33 -15.97 -0.74
N CYS A 51 3.14 -17.12 -1.39
CA CYS A 51 4.21 -17.89 -2.01
C CYS A 51 4.55 -17.46 -3.45
N SER A 52 3.96 -16.38 -3.96
CA SER A 52 4.19 -15.92 -5.34
C SER A 52 5.65 -15.49 -5.60
N ASN A 53 6.33 -14.96 -4.62
CA ASN A 53 7.76 -14.67 -4.63
C ASN A 53 8.33 -14.58 -3.21
N THR A 54 9.67 -14.60 -3.10
CA THR A 54 10.37 -14.64 -1.82
C THR A 54 10.18 -13.34 -1.00
N LEU A 55 10.14 -12.17 -1.65
CA LEU A 55 9.94 -10.91 -0.93
C LEU A 55 8.55 -10.85 -0.32
N THR A 56 7.51 -11.21 -1.06
CA THR A 56 6.14 -11.28 -0.54
C THR A 56 6.05 -12.22 0.66
N LEU A 57 6.62 -13.42 0.57
CA LEU A 57 6.62 -14.37 1.68
C LEU A 57 7.36 -13.80 2.90
N HIS A 58 8.56 -13.26 2.69
CA HIS A 58 9.44 -12.78 3.76
C HIS A 58 8.85 -11.59 4.53
N TYR A 59 8.24 -10.64 3.81
CA TYR A 59 7.61 -9.46 4.42
C TYR A 59 6.25 -9.77 5.05
N THR A 60 5.54 -10.78 4.53
CA THR A 60 4.22 -11.15 5.08
C THR A 60 4.33 -12.06 6.30
N LEU A 61 5.30 -12.99 6.33
CA LEU A 61 5.43 -13.97 7.41
C LEU A 61 6.86 -14.05 7.94
N ALA A 62 6.99 -13.96 9.28
CA ALA A 62 8.25 -14.24 9.96
C ALA A 62 8.48 -15.74 10.14
N HIS A 63 7.40 -16.52 10.34
CA HIS A 63 7.41 -17.95 10.64
C HIS A 63 6.43 -18.73 9.72
N PRO A 64 6.68 -18.82 8.41
CA PRO A 64 5.79 -19.50 7.47
C PRO A 64 5.54 -20.96 7.84
N GLU A 65 6.52 -21.64 8.46
CA GLU A 65 6.43 -23.02 8.93
C GLU A 65 5.32 -23.21 10.00
N LYS A 66 5.05 -22.21 10.83
CA LYS A 66 3.96 -22.27 11.83
C LYS A 66 2.57 -22.26 11.20
N LYS A 67 2.47 -21.77 9.96
CA LYS A 67 1.24 -21.81 9.15
C LYS A 67 1.24 -23.00 8.16
N GLY A 68 2.18 -23.94 8.32
CA GLY A 68 2.33 -25.10 7.44
C GLY A 68 2.71 -24.73 6.00
N ILE A 69 3.38 -23.60 5.81
CA ILE A 69 3.89 -23.14 4.52
C ILE A 69 5.35 -23.57 4.42
N ARG A 70 5.64 -24.42 3.46
CA ARG A 70 7.02 -24.75 3.08
C ARG A 70 7.56 -23.61 2.21
N LYS A 71 8.70 -23.01 2.58
CA LYS A 71 9.37 -21.99 1.78
C LYS A 71 9.67 -22.53 0.38
N PRO A 72 9.22 -21.85 -0.69
CA PRO A 72 9.64 -22.20 -2.06
C PRO A 72 11.11 -21.86 -2.28
N GLU A 73 11.65 -22.28 -3.42
CA GLU A 73 12.98 -21.82 -3.86
C GLU A 73 12.99 -20.29 -4.00
N ALA A 74 14.11 -19.65 -3.60
CA ALA A 74 14.24 -18.20 -3.63
C ALA A 74 14.08 -17.65 -5.05
N THR A 75 13.16 -16.71 -5.22
CA THR A 75 12.84 -16.10 -6.52
C THR A 75 12.24 -14.70 -6.35
N LEU A 76 12.52 -13.80 -7.29
CA LEU A 76 11.80 -12.53 -7.48
C LEU A 76 10.54 -12.71 -8.36
N GLY A 77 10.31 -13.90 -8.91
CA GLY A 77 9.21 -14.15 -9.84
C GLY A 77 9.53 -13.70 -11.28
N THR A 78 8.52 -13.24 -11.99
CA THR A 78 8.63 -12.76 -13.38
C THR A 78 7.70 -11.58 -13.61
N ALA A 79 8.13 -10.62 -14.43
CA ALA A 79 7.29 -9.53 -14.90
C ALA A 79 6.33 -9.94 -16.04
N LEU A 80 6.57 -11.10 -16.65
CA LEU A 80 5.70 -11.61 -17.71
C LEU A 80 4.46 -12.26 -17.10
N SER A 81 3.29 -11.79 -17.50
CA SER A 81 1.99 -12.37 -17.14
C SER A 81 1.25 -12.86 -18.39
N ASP A 82 0.35 -13.81 -18.19
CA ASP A 82 -0.65 -14.19 -19.18
C ASP A 82 -1.98 -13.56 -18.80
N PRO A 83 -2.41 -12.49 -19.51
CA PRO A 83 -3.64 -11.77 -19.17
C PRO A 83 -4.89 -12.65 -19.24
N ALA A 84 -4.96 -13.57 -20.19
CA ALA A 84 -6.10 -14.45 -20.36
C ALA A 84 -6.19 -15.42 -19.18
N LYS A 85 -5.06 -16.00 -18.78
CA LYS A 85 -4.98 -16.89 -17.61
C LYS A 85 -5.32 -16.16 -16.31
N THR A 86 -4.80 -14.95 -16.13
CA THR A 86 -5.12 -14.12 -14.95
C THR A 86 -6.61 -13.81 -14.88
N THR A 87 -7.21 -13.39 -16.00
CA THR A 87 -8.66 -13.11 -16.09
C THR A 87 -9.48 -14.35 -15.77
N SER A 88 -9.14 -15.50 -16.38
CA SER A 88 -9.84 -16.79 -16.12
C SER A 88 -9.77 -17.17 -14.66
N LEU A 89 -8.60 -17.09 -14.04
CA LEU A 89 -8.41 -17.40 -12.62
C LEU A 89 -9.24 -16.50 -11.71
N CYS A 90 -9.28 -15.18 -11.97
CA CYS A 90 -10.11 -14.26 -11.23
C CYS A 90 -11.60 -14.59 -11.35
N GLN A 91 -12.07 -14.93 -12.55
CA GLN A 91 -13.46 -15.35 -12.79
C GLN A 91 -13.79 -16.68 -12.10
N GLU A 92 -12.85 -17.62 -12.03
CA GLU A 92 -13.00 -18.87 -11.27
C GLU A 92 -13.17 -18.57 -9.77
N TYR A 93 -12.34 -17.71 -9.20
CA TYR A 93 -12.47 -17.29 -7.80
C TYR A 93 -13.78 -16.54 -7.53
N GLU A 94 -14.23 -15.66 -8.43
CA GLU A 94 -15.56 -15.03 -8.32
C GLU A 94 -16.68 -16.06 -8.31
N LYS A 95 -16.61 -17.06 -9.18
CA LYS A 95 -17.61 -18.14 -9.25
C LYS A 95 -17.61 -18.97 -7.97
N GLU A 96 -16.43 -19.30 -7.43
CA GLU A 96 -16.32 -20.05 -6.19
C GLU A 96 -16.88 -19.24 -5.01
N LEU A 97 -16.55 -17.95 -4.90
CA LEU A 97 -17.08 -17.05 -3.88
C LEU A 97 -18.62 -16.95 -3.94
N LYS A 98 -19.20 -16.89 -5.15
CA LYS A 98 -20.68 -16.86 -5.35
C LYS A 98 -21.35 -18.21 -5.05
N SER A 99 -20.60 -19.31 -4.94
CA SER A 99 -21.13 -20.63 -4.60
C SER A 99 -21.37 -20.84 -3.11
N PHE A 100 -20.79 -20.00 -2.25
CA PHE A 100 -21.03 -20.08 -0.81
C PHE A 100 -22.45 -19.62 -0.45
N ALA A 101 -23.08 -20.31 0.50
CA ALA A 101 -24.38 -19.90 1.06
C ALA A 101 -24.19 -18.65 1.94
N TYR A 102 -24.16 -17.45 1.31
CA TYR A 102 -23.82 -16.17 1.92
C TYR A 102 -24.53 -15.89 3.24
N SER A 103 -25.82 -16.22 3.35
CA SER A 103 -26.62 -16.04 4.58
C SER A 103 -26.16 -16.91 5.76
N ARG A 104 -25.40 -17.99 5.48
CA ARG A 104 -24.84 -18.89 6.50
C ARG A 104 -23.41 -18.52 6.93
N LEU A 105 -22.79 -17.57 6.24
CA LEU A 105 -21.50 -17.03 6.64
C LEU A 105 -21.66 -16.13 7.89
N SER A 106 -20.65 -16.13 8.75
CA SER A 106 -20.52 -15.13 9.82
C SER A 106 -20.39 -13.73 9.24
N GLU A 107 -20.60 -12.70 10.03
CA GLU A 107 -20.44 -11.30 9.58
C GLU A 107 -19.04 -11.03 9.04
N GLU A 108 -18.00 -11.50 9.72
CA GLU A 108 -16.61 -11.39 9.30
C GLU A 108 -16.36 -12.10 7.95
N ASN A 109 -16.87 -13.32 7.77
CA ASN A 109 -16.73 -14.05 6.53
C ASN A 109 -17.52 -13.43 5.38
N ARG A 110 -18.71 -12.83 5.67
CA ARG A 110 -19.47 -12.05 4.67
C ARG A 110 -18.70 -10.81 4.23
N LEU A 111 -18.11 -10.08 5.18
CA LEU A 111 -17.27 -8.91 4.88
C LEU A 111 -16.07 -9.31 4.00
N THR A 112 -15.38 -10.39 4.36
CA THR A 112 -14.25 -10.92 3.58
C THR A 112 -14.70 -11.38 2.18
N CYS A 113 -15.88 -12.02 2.07
CA CYS A 113 -16.45 -12.45 0.79
C CYS A 113 -16.76 -11.24 -0.11
N ASP A 114 -17.41 -10.20 0.42
CA ASP A 114 -17.73 -8.98 -0.32
C ASP A 114 -16.46 -8.29 -0.83
N MET A 115 -15.45 -8.19 0.02
CA MET A 115 -14.14 -7.61 -0.33
C MET A 115 -13.45 -8.40 -1.45
N LEU A 116 -13.39 -9.73 -1.35
CA LEU A 116 -12.77 -10.59 -2.35
C LEU A 116 -13.53 -10.58 -3.68
N LEU A 117 -14.86 -10.53 -3.66
CA LEU A 117 -15.67 -10.39 -4.88
C LEU A 117 -15.32 -9.12 -5.65
N LEU A 118 -15.24 -7.97 -4.97
CA LEU A 118 -14.87 -6.71 -5.61
C LEU A 118 -13.41 -6.75 -6.10
N TYR A 119 -12.50 -7.32 -5.33
CA TYR A 119 -11.09 -7.45 -5.69
C TYR A 119 -10.92 -8.26 -6.99
N PHE A 120 -11.50 -9.46 -7.06
CA PHE A 120 -11.36 -10.30 -8.25
C PHE A 120 -12.10 -9.74 -9.45
N HIS A 121 -13.27 -9.13 -9.24
CA HIS A 121 -13.99 -8.42 -10.29
C HIS A 121 -13.13 -7.30 -10.91
N THR A 122 -12.53 -6.46 -10.07
CA THR A 122 -11.63 -5.39 -10.53
C THR A 122 -10.42 -5.97 -11.25
N ARG A 123 -9.76 -6.98 -10.68
CA ARG A 123 -8.58 -7.61 -11.28
C ARG A 123 -8.89 -8.27 -12.64
N ALA A 124 -10.06 -8.89 -12.78
CA ALA A 124 -10.52 -9.47 -14.04
C ALA A 124 -10.75 -8.39 -15.12
N SER A 125 -11.17 -7.17 -14.74
CA SER A 125 -11.43 -6.07 -15.68
C SER A 125 -10.16 -5.54 -16.37
N LEU A 126 -8.97 -5.82 -15.83
CA LEU A 126 -7.69 -5.47 -16.47
C LEU A 126 -7.57 -6.10 -17.86
N GLY A 127 -7.85 -7.40 -18.01
CA GLY A 127 -7.94 -8.11 -19.26
C GLY A 127 -6.79 -7.81 -20.23
N LYS A 128 -7.15 -7.52 -21.50
CA LYS A 128 -6.21 -7.17 -22.57
C LYS A 128 -5.42 -5.88 -22.32
N ASN A 129 -5.90 -5.00 -21.45
CA ASN A 129 -5.26 -3.72 -21.16
C ASN A 129 -4.03 -3.86 -20.24
N SER A 130 -3.71 -5.07 -19.76
CA SER A 130 -2.50 -5.36 -18.98
C SER A 130 -1.19 -4.99 -19.66
N ALA A 131 -1.18 -4.88 -21.00
CA ALA A 131 -0.02 -4.39 -21.74
C ALA A 131 0.30 -2.90 -21.47
N LEU A 132 -0.63 -2.14 -20.89
CA LEU A 132 -0.43 -0.75 -20.45
C LEU A 132 0.19 -0.65 -19.06
N ASP A 133 0.26 -1.77 -18.31
CA ASP A 133 0.94 -1.80 -17.03
C ASP A 133 2.44 -1.54 -17.21
N GLU A 134 3.02 -0.71 -16.32
CA GLU A 134 4.41 -0.30 -16.43
C GLU A 134 5.17 -0.65 -15.14
N PRO A 135 6.01 -1.70 -15.17
CA PRO A 135 6.79 -2.08 -14.00
C PRO A 135 7.95 -1.12 -13.70
N LEU A 136 8.35 -0.32 -14.68
CA LEU A 136 9.45 0.64 -14.55
C LEU A 136 8.90 2.06 -14.42
N GLY A 137 9.56 2.88 -13.62
CA GLY A 137 9.17 4.28 -13.47
C GLY A 137 10.09 5.03 -12.52
N PRO A 138 10.28 6.35 -12.72
CA PRO A 138 11.24 7.11 -11.92
C PRO A 138 10.94 7.16 -10.42
N GLY A 139 9.66 7.05 -10.02
CA GLY A 139 9.25 7.11 -8.62
C GLY A 139 9.06 5.74 -7.98
N LEU A 140 8.23 4.91 -8.59
CA LEU A 140 7.71 3.66 -8.03
C LEU A 140 8.16 2.41 -8.79
N GLY A 141 8.99 2.57 -9.83
CA GLY A 141 9.44 1.45 -10.66
C GLY A 141 10.35 0.47 -9.92
N VAL A 142 10.33 -0.77 -10.40
CA VAL A 142 11.10 -1.89 -9.82
C VAL A 142 12.60 -1.55 -9.73
N GLN A 143 13.18 -0.87 -10.72
CA GLN A 143 14.59 -0.51 -10.71
C GLN A 143 14.97 0.43 -9.55
N ALA A 144 14.02 1.23 -9.07
CA ALA A 144 14.22 2.11 -7.92
C ALA A 144 13.88 1.43 -6.58
N GLN A 145 12.84 0.58 -6.57
CA GLN A 145 12.32 -0.02 -5.34
C GLN A 145 13.05 -1.30 -4.92
N LEU A 146 13.51 -2.12 -5.87
CA LEU A 146 14.12 -3.41 -5.56
C LEU A 146 15.36 -3.30 -4.65
N PRO A 147 16.31 -2.36 -4.87
CA PRO A 147 17.46 -2.20 -3.96
C PRO A 147 17.03 -1.83 -2.54
N ILE A 148 15.97 -1.03 -2.39
CA ILE A 148 15.41 -0.64 -1.08
C ILE A 148 14.83 -1.86 -0.37
N LEU A 149 14.02 -2.65 -1.06
CA LEU A 149 13.44 -3.88 -0.51
C LEU A 149 14.52 -4.89 -0.11
N LEU A 150 15.58 -5.03 -0.91
CA LEU A 150 16.70 -5.88 -0.56
C LEU A 150 17.49 -5.32 0.63
N ALA A 151 17.69 -4.01 0.70
CA ALA A 151 18.33 -3.35 1.83
C ALA A 151 17.57 -3.54 3.15
N GLU A 152 16.24 -3.52 3.11
CA GLU A 152 15.37 -3.70 4.28
C GLU A 152 15.08 -5.17 4.62
N TYR A 153 15.51 -6.14 3.80
CA TYR A 153 15.30 -7.58 4.03
C TYR A 153 15.84 -8.02 5.40
N THR A 154 15.00 -8.45 6.32
CA THR A 154 15.36 -8.72 7.72
C THR A 154 16.00 -10.09 7.91
N PHE A 155 17.13 -10.19 8.63
CA PHE A 155 17.76 -11.47 9.00
C PHE A 155 17.26 -11.94 10.36
N ARG A 156 16.23 -12.80 10.40
CA ARG A 156 15.67 -13.43 11.60
C ARG A 156 16.37 -14.76 11.91
N THR A 157 16.77 -15.46 10.85
CA THR A 157 17.41 -16.78 10.91
C THR A 157 18.62 -16.85 9.96
N LYS A 158 19.45 -17.87 10.08
CA LYS A 158 20.52 -18.16 9.11
C LYS A 158 19.98 -18.46 7.72
N GLU A 159 18.79 -19.05 7.66
CA GLU A 159 18.12 -19.38 6.43
C GLU A 159 17.72 -18.12 5.67
N ASP A 160 17.27 -17.07 6.37
CA ASP A 160 16.97 -15.78 5.74
C ASP A 160 18.21 -15.16 5.06
N ILE A 161 19.41 -15.32 5.66
CA ILE A 161 20.67 -14.88 5.04
C ILE A 161 20.95 -15.68 3.77
N SER A 162 20.77 -17.01 3.83
CA SER A 162 20.94 -17.88 2.66
C SER A 162 19.93 -17.54 1.55
N ASP A 163 18.67 -17.34 1.90
CA ASP A 163 17.62 -16.99 0.95
C ASP A 163 17.85 -15.63 0.32
N TYR A 164 18.29 -14.64 1.12
CA TYR A 164 18.68 -13.32 0.61
C TYR A 164 19.83 -13.41 -0.42
N LEU A 165 20.89 -14.18 -0.12
CA LEU A 165 22.03 -14.35 -1.04
C LEU A 165 21.60 -15.07 -2.33
N LYS A 166 20.73 -16.06 -2.24
CA LYS A 166 20.14 -16.71 -3.43
C LYS A 166 19.26 -15.73 -4.21
N LEU A 167 18.49 -14.88 -3.50
CA LEU A 167 17.61 -13.90 -4.12
C LEU A 167 18.41 -12.90 -4.99
N LEU A 168 19.60 -12.49 -4.57
CA LEU A 168 20.48 -11.63 -5.38
C LEU A 168 20.81 -12.26 -6.75
N SER A 169 21.01 -13.57 -6.82
CA SER A 169 21.25 -14.26 -8.09
C SER A 169 20.02 -14.36 -9.00
N THR A 170 18.81 -14.08 -8.48
CA THR A 170 17.59 -14.03 -9.26
C THR A 170 17.25 -12.65 -9.83
N VAL A 171 18.02 -11.61 -9.49
CA VAL A 171 17.81 -10.24 -10.01
C VAL A 171 17.94 -10.20 -11.53
N ARG A 172 18.98 -10.83 -12.07
CA ARG A 172 19.22 -10.85 -13.52
C ARG A 172 18.12 -11.55 -14.31
N PRO A 173 17.69 -12.80 -14.00
CA PRO A 173 16.53 -13.42 -14.64
C PRO A 173 15.24 -12.60 -14.54
N TYR A 174 15.01 -11.97 -13.39
CA TYR A 174 13.84 -11.11 -13.21
C TYR A 174 13.88 -9.88 -14.14
N PHE A 175 15.02 -9.17 -14.22
CA PHE A 175 15.19 -8.03 -15.13
C PHE A 175 15.12 -8.44 -16.60
N GLN A 176 15.61 -9.63 -16.97
CA GLN A 176 15.44 -10.18 -18.31
C GLN A 176 13.96 -10.39 -18.66
N SER A 177 13.12 -10.73 -17.69
CA SER A 177 11.67 -10.82 -17.91
C SER A 177 11.04 -9.42 -18.14
N ILE A 178 11.53 -8.39 -17.45
CA ILE A 178 11.12 -6.98 -17.69
C ILE A 178 11.58 -6.53 -19.08
N ILE A 179 12.84 -6.75 -19.44
CA ILE A 179 13.36 -6.43 -20.78
C ILE A 179 12.52 -7.07 -21.89
N LYS A 180 12.10 -8.33 -21.69
CA LYS A 180 11.22 -9.00 -22.65
C LYS A 180 9.85 -8.32 -22.75
N LEU A 181 9.28 -7.93 -21.61
CA LEU A 181 8.03 -7.16 -21.57
C LEU A 181 8.16 -5.83 -22.32
N GLU A 182 9.24 -5.07 -22.03
CA GLU A 182 9.46 -3.76 -22.68
C GLU A 182 9.68 -3.88 -24.19
N LYS A 183 10.35 -4.94 -24.66
CA LYS A 183 10.45 -5.25 -26.09
C LYS A 183 9.08 -5.54 -26.71
N GLN A 184 8.18 -6.24 -26.03
CA GLN A 184 6.80 -6.45 -26.48
C GLN A 184 6.01 -5.14 -26.54
N LYS A 185 6.15 -4.30 -25.51
CA LYS A 185 5.54 -2.96 -25.48
C LYS A 185 6.05 -2.08 -26.61
N SER A 186 7.34 -2.08 -26.88
CA SER A 186 7.96 -1.35 -28.00
C SER A 186 7.36 -1.79 -29.36
N GLN A 187 7.24 -3.09 -29.61
CA GLN A 187 6.63 -3.63 -30.83
C GLN A 187 5.17 -3.18 -31.02
N SER A 188 4.46 -2.98 -29.91
CA SER A 188 3.06 -2.51 -29.92
C SER A 188 2.95 -0.98 -29.88
N GLY A 189 4.08 -0.25 -29.77
CA GLY A 189 4.12 1.20 -29.63
C GLY A 189 3.63 1.70 -28.26
N LEU A 190 3.70 0.85 -27.23
CA LEU A 190 3.34 1.14 -25.85
C LEU A 190 4.56 1.42 -24.97
N PHE A 191 5.76 1.46 -25.55
CA PHE A 191 6.98 1.79 -24.83
C PHE A 191 6.91 3.22 -24.27
N MET A 192 7.58 3.44 -23.14
CA MET A 192 7.62 4.73 -22.47
C MET A 192 8.20 5.86 -23.33
N SER A 193 7.96 7.11 -22.95
CA SER A 193 8.55 8.28 -23.60
C SER A 193 10.06 8.37 -23.33
N ASP A 194 10.79 9.03 -24.24
CA ASP A 194 12.24 9.24 -24.05
C ASP A 194 12.55 10.03 -22.78
N THR A 195 11.68 10.96 -22.36
CA THR A 195 11.83 11.70 -21.11
C THR A 195 11.74 10.79 -19.89
N THR A 196 10.81 9.85 -19.87
CA THR A 196 10.68 8.85 -18.79
C THR A 196 11.86 7.89 -18.82
N LEU A 197 12.26 7.46 -20.02
CA LEU A 197 13.42 6.60 -20.23
C LEU A 197 14.70 7.25 -19.66
N ASP A 198 14.98 8.52 -19.96
CA ASP A 198 16.13 9.24 -19.45
C ASP A 198 16.20 9.25 -17.91
N ARG A 199 15.06 9.41 -17.25
CA ARG A 199 14.95 9.39 -15.80
C ARG A 199 15.26 8.01 -15.22
N ILE A 200 14.78 6.95 -15.84
CA ILE A 200 15.04 5.56 -15.45
C ILE A 200 16.52 5.20 -15.68
N LEU A 201 17.06 5.53 -16.86
CA LEU A 201 18.47 5.30 -17.19
C LEU A 201 19.41 6.02 -16.21
N LYS A 202 19.09 7.27 -15.85
CA LYS A 202 19.87 8.01 -14.84
C LYS A 202 19.90 7.28 -13.49
N GLN A 203 18.80 6.64 -13.08
CA GLN A 203 18.77 5.85 -11.85
C GLN A 203 19.61 4.57 -11.97
N CYS A 204 19.46 3.83 -13.07
CA CYS A 204 20.24 2.63 -13.32
C CYS A 204 21.74 2.95 -13.34
N HIS A 205 22.16 3.97 -14.11
CA HIS A 205 23.55 4.41 -14.17
C HIS A 205 24.08 4.88 -12.82
N SER A 206 23.27 5.62 -12.03
CA SER A 206 23.66 6.03 -10.67
C SER A 206 23.88 4.84 -9.74
N PHE A 207 23.08 3.78 -9.87
CA PHE A 207 23.20 2.57 -9.05
C PHE A 207 24.48 1.78 -9.36
N VAL A 208 24.90 1.73 -10.64
CA VAL A 208 26.08 0.98 -11.08
C VAL A 208 27.37 1.81 -11.12
N ALA A 209 27.31 3.11 -10.81
CA ALA A 209 28.45 4.03 -10.97
C ALA A 209 29.69 3.67 -10.13
N ASN A 210 29.48 3.08 -8.95
CA ASN A 210 30.55 2.71 -8.03
C ASN A 210 30.37 1.25 -7.59
N PRO A 211 30.65 0.27 -8.46
CA PRO A 211 30.36 -1.13 -8.19
C PRO A 211 31.14 -1.68 -6.99
N ASP A 212 32.44 -1.31 -6.83
CA ASP A 212 33.30 -1.79 -5.75
C ASP A 212 32.96 -1.19 -4.38
N SER A 213 32.09 -0.17 -4.32
CA SER A 213 31.63 0.48 -3.09
C SER A 213 30.11 0.68 -3.11
N ASN A 214 29.38 -0.36 -3.50
CA ASN A 214 27.92 -0.31 -3.51
C ASN A 214 27.39 -0.31 -2.07
N TYR A 215 26.44 0.59 -1.77
CA TYR A 215 25.88 0.76 -0.43
C TYR A 215 25.17 -0.52 0.10
N MET A 216 24.77 -1.43 -0.76
CA MET A 216 24.17 -2.72 -0.34
C MET A 216 25.19 -3.57 0.43
N ASP A 217 26.50 -3.47 0.14
CA ASP A 217 27.55 -4.17 0.88
C ASP A 217 27.65 -3.65 2.32
N ASP A 218 27.59 -2.33 2.49
CA ASP A 218 27.64 -1.70 3.82
C ASP A 218 26.41 -2.11 4.66
N ILE A 219 25.23 -2.08 4.06
CA ILE A 219 23.99 -2.47 4.73
C ILE A 219 24.02 -3.95 5.09
N PHE A 220 24.45 -4.83 4.19
CA PHE A 220 24.57 -6.26 4.46
C PHE A 220 25.55 -6.53 5.62
N ALA A 221 26.72 -5.90 5.63
CA ALA A 221 27.70 -6.05 6.69
C ALA A 221 27.16 -5.56 8.05
N GLN A 222 26.46 -4.42 8.08
CA GLN A 222 25.82 -3.90 9.30
C GLN A 222 24.76 -4.86 9.84
N LYS A 223 23.90 -5.38 8.97
CA LYS A 223 22.83 -6.34 9.35
C LYS A 223 23.41 -7.66 9.82
N LEU A 224 24.45 -8.16 9.16
CA LEU A 224 25.12 -9.38 9.57
C LEU A 224 25.81 -9.22 10.94
N LYS A 225 26.40 -8.06 11.22
CA LYS A 225 26.97 -7.73 12.53
C LYS A 225 25.90 -7.60 13.62
N ALA A 226 24.73 -7.05 13.29
CA ALA A 226 23.60 -6.92 14.22
C ALA A 226 22.90 -8.27 14.47
N PHE A 227 23.07 -9.26 13.59
CA PHE A 227 22.52 -10.60 13.75
C PHE A 227 23.20 -11.32 14.91
N SER A 228 22.54 -11.33 16.07
CA SER A 228 23.09 -11.77 17.37
C SER A 228 23.20 -13.30 17.53
N ASN A 229 23.35 -14.05 16.45
CA ASN A 229 23.48 -15.50 16.53
C ASN A 229 24.96 -15.89 16.75
N PRO A 230 25.33 -16.51 17.89
CA PRO A 230 26.71 -16.90 18.19
C PRO A 230 27.28 -17.95 17.21
N ALA A 231 26.48 -18.46 16.30
CA ALA A 231 26.89 -19.46 15.32
C ALA A 231 27.66 -18.91 14.11
N PHE A 232 27.91 -17.58 14.02
CA PHE A 232 28.81 -17.00 13.00
C PHE A 232 30.07 -16.47 13.66
N SER A 233 31.20 -17.10 13.35
CA SER A 233 32.52 -16.55 13.69
C SER A 233 32.80 -15.27 12.87
N SER A 234 33.77 -14.47 13.30
CA SER A 234 34.23 -13.31 12.49
C SER A 234 34.73 -13.73 11.11
N GLU A 235 35.27 -14.93 10.98
CA GLU A 235 35.72 -15.55 9.72
C GLU A 235 34.50 -15.83 8.80
N ASP A 236 33.42 -16.40 9.36
CA ASP A 236 32.19 -16.70 8.60
C ASP A 236 31.53 -15.40 8.12
N GLN A 237 31.45 -14.37 8.98
CA GLN A 237 30.94 -13.05 8.59
C GLN A 237 31.75 -12.46 7.42
N LYS A 238 33.09 -12.54 7.48
CA LYS A 238 33.96 -12.07 6.39
C LYS A 238 33.70 -12.85 5.09
N LYS A 239 33.56 -14.18 5.17
CA LYS A 239 33.24 -15.03 3.99
C LYS A 239 31.90 -14.64 3.38
N LEU A 240 30.88 -14.42 4.22
CA LEU A 240 29.56 -14.00 3.77
C LEU A 240 29.58 -12.62 3.11
N CYS A 241 30.27 -11.65 3.69
CA CYS A 241 30.45 -10.33 3.08
C CYS A 241 31.20 -10.39 1.74
N THR A 242 32.26 -11.20 1.65
CA THR A 242 32.99 -11.42 0.39
C THR A 242 32.10 -12.07 -0.67
N TYR A 243 31.26 -13.03 -0.28
CA TYR A 243 30.34 -13.69 -1.19
C TYR A 243 29.20 -12.76 -1.63
N HIS A 244 28.66 -11.93 -0.70
CA HIS A 244 27.68 -10.90 -1.02
C HIS A 244 28.25 -9.92 -2.06
N HIS A 245 29.42 -9.35 -1.82
CA HIS A 245 30.10 -8.44 -2.74
C HIS A 245 30.30 -9.08 -4.12
N LYS A 246 30.70 -10.34 -4.16
CA LYS A 246 30.81 -11.09 -5.42
C LYS A 246 29.45 -11.11 -6.15
N LEU A 247 28.35 -11.41 -5.46
CA LEU A 247 27.00 -11.44 -6.07
C LEU A 247 26.58 -10.06 -6.57
N ILE A 248 26.91 -8.99 -5.84
CA ILE A 248 26.66 -7.63 -6.32
C ILE A 248 27.39 -7.40 -7.65
N LEU A 249 28.67 -7.76 -7.74
CA LEU A 249 29.48 -7.55 -8.95
C LEU A 249 29.12 -8.46 -10.13
N THR A 250 28.70 -9.72 -9.86
CA THR A 250 28.47 -10.70 -10.94
C THR A 250 27.02 -10.85 -11.35
N GLU A 251 26.06 -10.48 -10.49
CA GLU A 251 24.63 -10.66 -10.75
C GLU A 251 23.86 -9.34 -10.78
N VAL A 252 23.97 -8.53 -9.72
CA VAL A 252 23.14 -7.34 -9.55
C VAL A 252 23.57 -6.21 -10.48
N ILE A 253 24.84 -5.81 -10.44
CA ILE A 253 25.38 -4.73 -11.29
C ILE A 253 25.20 -5.05 -12.78
N PRO A 254 25.56 -6.27 -13.27
CA PRO A 254 25.32 -6.61 -14.67
C PRO A 254 23.85 -6.62 -15.06
N ALA A 255 22.93 -7.00 -14.14
CA ALA A 255 21.50 -6.95 -14.41
C ALA A 255 21.02 -5.52 -14.67
N TYR A 256 21.46 -4.53 -13.89
CA TYR A 256 21.14 -3.11 -14.11
C TYR A 256 21.74 -2.56 -15.39
N GLN A 257 22.97 -2.96 -15.74
CA GLN A 257 23.60 -2.58 -17.01
C GLN A 257 22.83 -3.16 -18.20
N GLU A 258 22.52 -4.46 -18.16
CA GLU A 258 21.73 -5.14 -19.21
C GLU A 258 20.34 -4.51 -19.38
N LEU A 259 19.69 -4.12 -18.25
CA LEU A 259 18.43 -3.39 -18.29
C LEU A 259 18.61 -2.04 -18.97
N ALA A 260 19.57 -1.23 -18.55
CA ALA A 260 19.81 0.11 -19.09
C ALA A 260 20.12 0.06 -20.60
N ASP A 261 21.04 -0.81 -21.02
CA ASP A 261 21.43 -0.96 -22.43
C ASP A 261 20.26 -1.44 -23.29
N SER A 262 19.46 -2.38 -22.76
CA SER A 262 18.29 -2.89 -23.46
C SER A 262 17.22 -1.81 -23.63
N LEU A 263 16.93 -1.02 -22.59
CA LEU A 263 15.96 0.07 -22.63
C LEU A 263 16.44 1.18 -23.59
N GLU A 264 17.74 1.55 -23.55
CA GLU A 264 18.30 2.53 -24.49
C GLU A 264 18.15 2.09 -25.95
N SER A 265 18.29 0.79 -26.23
CA SER A 265 18.08 0.25 -27.60
C SER A 265 16.64 0.39 -28.11
N LEU A 266 15.68 0.64 -27.23
CA LEU A 266 14.26 0.84 -27.55
C LEU A 266 13.87 2.33 -27.63
N ARG A 267 14.82 3.25 -27.46
CA ARG A 267 14.58 4.69 -27.54
C ARG A 267 13.88 5.07 -28.84
N GLY A 268 12.91 6.00 -28.73
CA GLY A 268 12.15 6.51 -29.87
C GLY A 268 11.05 5.56 -30.38
N THR A 269 10.87 4.38 -29.76
CA THR A 269 9.79 3.44 -30.16
C THR A 269 8.45 3.73 -29.48
N GLY A 270 8.43 4.56 -28.44
CA GLY A 270 7.21 5.04 -27.80
C GLY A 270 6.40 5.96 -28.73
N LYS A 271 5.10 5.70 -28.89
CA LYS A 271 4.22 6.50 -29.76
C LYS A 271 3.70 7.77 -29.11
N SER A 272 3.78 7.90 -27.79
CA SER A 272 3.22 9.04 -27.07
C SER A 272 4.02 9.35 -25.82
N SER A 273 4.28 10.65 -25.59
CA SER A 273 4.78 11.21 -24.33
C SER A 273 3.65 11.73 -23.44
N ARG A 274 2.40 11.37 -23.75
CA ARG A 274 1.21 11.85 -23.07
C ARG A 274 0.62 10.75 -22.18
N GLY A 275 -0.43 11.12 -21.42
CA GLY A 275 -1.11 10.19 -20.53
C GLY A 275 -1.87 9.05 -21.22
N LEU A 276 -2.42 8.16 -20.42
CA LEU A 276 -3.11 6.94 -20.87
C LEU A 276 -4.23 7.19 -21.89
N ALA A 277 -4.92 8.33 -21.83
CA ALA A 277 -6.01 8.69 -22.77
C ALA A 277 -5.59 8.68 -24.24
N PHE A 278 -4.29 8.68 -24.55
CA PHE A 278 -3.74 8.67 -25.91
C PHE A 278 -3.36 7.27 -26.41
N PHE A 279 -3.59 6.24 -25.60
CA PHE A 279 -3.36 4.85 -25.98
C PHE A 279 -4.69 4.13 -26.20
N GLU A 280 -4.71 3.15 -27.10
CA GLU A 280 -5.86 2.26 -27.26
C GLU A 280 -6.11 1.48 -25.95
N GLY A 281 -7.35 1.48 -25.46
CA GLY A 281 -7.70 0.88 -24.17
C GLY A 281 -7.19 1.66 -22.93
N GLY A 282 -6.55 2.83 -23.15
CA GLY A 282 -5.93 3.57 -22.05
C GLY A 282 -6.91 4.16 -21.04
N ARG A 283 -8.12 4.57 -21.48
CA ARG A 283 -9.18 5.04 -20.57
C ARG A 283 -9.75 3.90 -19.75
N GLU A 284 -9.94 2.74 -20.35
CA GLU A 284 -10.39 1.52 -19.68
C GLU A 284 -9.35 1.04 -18.65
N TYR A 285 -8.06 1.10 -19.02
CA TYR A 285 -6.98 0.81 -18.08
C TYR A 285 -6.94 1.81 -16.92
N TYR A 286 -7.15 3.10 -17.22
CA TYR A 286 -7.22 4.10 -16.16
C TYR A 286 -8.41 3.89 -15.21
N LEU A 287 -9.57 3.46 -15.70
CA LEU A 287 -10.70 3.07 -14.84
C LEU A 287 -10.36 1.89 -13.95
N TYR A 288 -9.64 0.88 -14.48
CA TYR A 288 -9.10 -0.21 -13.67
C TYR A 288 -8.17 0.31 -12.57
N LEU A 289 -7.23 1.22 -12.91
CA LEU A 289 -6.33 1.82 -11.91
C LEU A 289 -7.10 2.58 -10.83
N LEU A 290 -8.09 3.38 -11.21
CA LEU A 290 -8.95 4.08 -10.24
C LEU A 290 -9.62 3.10 -9.28
N GLN A 291 -10.25 2.05 -9.79
CA GLN A 291 -10.92 1.07 -8.96
C GLN A 291 -9.97 0.30 -8.06
N SER A 292 -8.84 -0.16 -8.61
CA SER A 292 -7.87 -0.96 -7.85
C SER A 292 -7.11 -0.15 -6.81
N GLN A 293 -6.75 1.10 -7.12
CA GLN A 293 -5.97 1.93 -6.21
C GLN A 293 -6.83 2.70 -5.20
N THR A 294 -7.99 3.21 -5.63
CA THR A 294 -8.83 4.01 -4.73
C THR A 294 -9.88 3.19 -3.98
N GLY A 295 -10.18 1.97 -4.42
CA GLY A 295 -11.25 1.15 -3.86
C GLY A 295 -12.65 1.74 -4.09
N THR A 296 -12.83 2.60 -5.10
CA THR A 296 -14.11 3.23 -5.44
C THR A 296 -14.61 2.80 -6.82
N TYR A 297 -15.93 2.80 -6.98
CA TYR A 297 -16.61 2.44 -8.23
C TYR A 297 -17.49 3.59 -8.74
N VAL A 298 -17.24 4.78 -8.22
CA VAL A 298 -17.95 6.01 -8.59
C VAL A 298 -17.52 6.45 -9.99
N PRO A 299 -18.45 6.90 -10.87
CA PRO A 299 -18.12 7.43 -12.19
C PRO A 299 -17.15 8.62 -12.11
N VAL A 300 -16.16 8.68 -13.01
CA VAL A 300 -15.10 9.72 -13.03
C VAL A 300 -15.67 11.14 -12.95
N GLY A 301 -16.76 11.43 -13.66
CA GLY A 301 -17.40 12.75 -13.62
C GLY A 301 -17.95 13.14 -12.24
N GLN A 302 -18.33 12.17 -11.40
CA GLN A 302 -18.73 12.45 -10.02
C GLN A 302 -17.51 12.68 -9.14
N ILE A 303 -16.41 11.95 -9.36
CA ILE A 303 -15.13 12.18 -8.69
C ILE A 303 -14.65 13.60 -8.98
N GLU A 304 -14.59 14.01 -10.26
CA GLU A 304 -14.19 15.37 -10.66
C GLU A 304 -15.07 16.46 -10.03
N LYS A 305 -16.39 16.24 -10.02
CA LYS A 305 -17.34 17.18 -9.40
C LYS A 305 -17.07 17.34 -7.89
N ARG A 306 -16.84 16.24 -7.18
CA ARG A 306 -16.56 16.26 -5.74
C ARG A 306 -15.22 16.91 -5.42
N LEU A 307 -14.17 16.57 -6.20
CA LEU A 307 -12.85 17.21 -6.10
C LEU A 307 -12.94 18.72 -6.34
N SER A 308 -13.62 19.14 -7.40
CA SER A 308 -13.79 20.57 -7.72
C SER A 308 -14.57 21.33 -6.65
N ALA A 309 -15.59 20.69 -6.05
CA ALA A 309 -16.33 21.29 -4.94
C ALA A 309 -15.44 21.48 -3.69
N GLN A 310 -14.59 20.50 -3.38
CA GLN A 310 -13.66 20.60 -2.25
C GLN A 310 -12.60 21.67 -2.50
N LEU A 311 -12.01 21.70 -3.70
CA LEU A 311 -11.03 22.71 -4.08
C LEU A 311 -11.57 24.12 -3.92
N LEU A 312 -12.82 24.35 -4.35
CA LEU A 312 -13.48 25.65 -4.18
C LEU A 312 -13.77 25.96 -2.71
N SER A 313 -14.12 24.96 -1.90
CA SER A 313 -14.33 25.11 -0.46
C SER A 313 -13.03 25.53 0.24
N ASP A 314 -11.94 24.83 -0.02
CA ASP A 314 -10.63 25.09 0.58
C ASP A 314 -10.12 26.49 0.16
N TYR A 315 -10.27 26.85 -1.12
CA TYR A 315 -9.91 28.18 -1.61
C TYR A 315 -10.69 29.32 -0.91
N ARG A 316 -12.01 29.12 -0.70
CA ARG A 316 -12.85 30.09 0.01
C ARG A 316 -12.44 30.23 1.47
N GLU A 317 -12.13 29.14 2.13
CA GLU A 317 -11.67 29.14 3.51
C GLU A 317 -10.32 29.85 3.64
N ILE A 318 -9.34 29.54 2.79
CA ILE A 318 -8.04 30.25 2.73
C ILE A 318 -8.25 31.74 2.52
N SER A 319 -9.09 32.12 1.55
CA SER A 319 -9.37 33.53 1.27
C SER A 319 -10.01 34.26 2.47
N SER A 320 -10.89 33.58 3.21
CA SER A 320 -11.51 34.09 4.41
C SER A 320 -10.48 34.30 5.54
N LEU A 321 -9.64 33.29 5.79
CA LEU A 321 -8.59 33.37 6.82
C LEU A 321 -7.61 34.50 6.57
N LEU A 322 -7.13 34.65 5.32
CA LEU A 322 -6.20 35.72 4.94
C LEU A 322 -6.83 37.11 4.99
N LYS A 323 -8.13 37.25 4.69
CA LYS A 323 -8.86 38.53 4.85
C LYS A 323 -9.04 38.92 6.33
N GLN A 324 -9.25 37.93 7.21
CA GLN A 324 -9.40 38.20 8.65
C GLN A 324 -8.08 38.54 9.32
N ASN A 325 -6.97 38.00 8.85
CA ASN A 325 -5.64 38.24 9.40
C ASN A 325 -4.58 38.24 8.28
N SER A 326 -4.13 39.43 7.89
CA SER A 326 -3.11 39.59 6.84
C SER A 326 -1.71 39.10 7.24
N SER A 327 -1.42 38.96 8.54
CA SER A 327 -0.14 38.46 9.05
C SER A 327 -0.14 36.93 9.25
N LEU A 328 -1.18 36.23 8.78
CA LEU A 328 -1.33 34.77 9.01
C LEU A 328 -0.20 33.97 8.37
N ILE A 329 0.33 34.38 7.22
CA ILE A 329 1.46 33.74 6.56
C ILE A 329 2.72 33.87 7.41
N ASP A 330 2.98 35.08 7.97
CA ASP A 330 4.14 35.28 8.86
C ASP A 330 4.00 34.45 10.13
N ARG A 331 2.78 34.36 10.67
CA ARG A 331 2.50 33.47 11.81
C ARG A 331 2.74 32.02 11.50
N LEU A 332 2.35 31.52 10.30
CA LEU A 332 2.62 30.16 9.85
C LEU A 332 4.14 29.88 9.77
N ASN A 333 4.92 30.82 9.23
CA ASN A 333 6.38 30.67 9.18
C ASN A 333 7.00 30.57 10.59
N GLN A 334 6.47 31.32 11.56
CA GLN A 334 6.90 31.23 12.95
C GLN A 334 6.54 29.91 13.62
N CYS A 335 5.35 29.34 13.31
CA CYS A 335 4.91 28.06 13.87
C CYS A 335 5.94 26.94 13.65
N SER A 336 6.53 26.84 12.47
CA SER A 336 7.57 25.85 12.18
C SER A 336 8.81 26.00 13.07
N GLY A 337 9.18 27.22 13.43
CA GLY A 337 10.30 27.50 14.35
C GLY A 337 9.96 27.29 15.83
N GLU A 338 8.68 27.33 16.20
CA GLU A 338 8.23 27.08 17.58
C GLU A 338 8.17 25.60 17.93
N LEU A 339 7.94 24.74 16.95
CA LEU A 339 7.89 23.29 17.14
C LEU A 339 9.30 22.70 17.19
N THR A 340 9.91 22.77 18.36
CA THR A 340 11.32 22.34 18.59
C THR A 340 11.46 20.88 19.03
N LEU A 341 10.41 20.08 18.93
CA LEU A 341 10.41 18.66 19.30
C LEU A 341 11.24 17.83 18.31
N THR A 342 11.97 16.86 18.85
CA THR A 342 12.60 15.82 18.02
C THR A 342 11.54 14.89 17.44
N PRO A 343 11.83 14.15 16.36
CA PRO A 343 10.89 13.16 15.81
C PRO A 343 10.39 12.14 16.86
N THR A 344 11.26 11.71 17.77
CA THR A 344 10.89 10.83 18.89
C THR A 344 9.86 11.49 19.81
N GLN A 345 10.12 12.73 20.23
CA GLN A 345 9.20 13.48 21.09
C GLN A 345 7.87 13.77 20.39
N MET A 346 7.88 14.02 19.06
CA MET A 346 6.65 14.19 18.27
C MET A 346 5.79 12.93 18.32
N LEU A 347 6.40 11.76 18.09
CA LEU A 347 5.71 10.47 18.14
C LEU A 347 5.22 10.10 19.54
N GLU A 348 5.92 10.48 20.60
CA GLU A 348 5.49 10.31 21.99
C GLU A 348 4.29 11.19 22.34
N LYS A 349 4.19 12.39 21.73
CA LYS A 349 3.08 13.32 21.99
C LYS A 349 1.79 12.96 21.26
N LEU A 350 1.88 12.41 20.05
CA LEU A 350 0.72 12.10 19.21
C LEU A 350 -0.30 11.17 19.90
N PRO A 351 0.07 10.06 20.58
CA PRO A 351 -0.89 9.23 21.30
C PRO A 351 -1.63 9.95 22.43
N GLU A 352 -1.00 10.92 23.08
CA GLU A 352 -1.65 11.71 24.14
C GLU A 352 -2.69 12.67 23.53
N LEU A 353 -2.32 13.36 22.45
CA LEU A 353 -3.15 14.38 21.79
C LEU A 353 -4.38 13.78 21.10
N MET A 354 -4.25 12.57 20.53
CA MET A 354 -5.33 11.92 19.80
C MET A 354 -6.40 11.30 20.70
N LYS A 355 -6.18 11.15 22.02
CA LYS A 355 -7.11 10.46 22.96
C LYS A 355 -8.53 10.99 22.94
N LYS A 356 -8.72 12.26 22.64
CA LYS A 356 -10.06 12.87 22.57
C LYS A 356 -10.86 12.42 21.33
N ASP A 357 -10.16 12.08 20.23
CA ASP A 357 -10.75 11.85 18.92
C ASP A 357 -10.72 10.37 18.49
N PHE A 358 -9.77 9.58 19.00
CA PHE A 358 -9.51 8.20 18.58
C PHE A 358 -9.54 7.23 19.76
N PRO A 359 -9.95 5.96 19.54
CA PRO A 359 -9.89 4.91 20.56
C PRO A 359 -8.44 4.61 20.99
N GLU A 360 -8.26 4.18 22.23
CA GLU A 360 -6.97 3.77 22.75
C GLU A 360 -6.60 2.36 22.22
N LEU A 361 -5.33 2.17 21.88
CA LEU A 361 -4.76 0.84 21.61
C LEU A 361 -4.27 0.19 22.91
N LYS A 362 -4.33 -1.13 22.97
CA LYS A 362 -3.84 -1.91 24.13
C LYS A 362 -2.32 -1.91 24.17
N ASP A 363 -1.67 -2.09 23.03
CA ASP A 363 -0.22 -2.08 22.87
C ASP A 363 0.14 -1.62 21.45
N ALA A 364 1.03 -0.64 21.36
CA ALA A 364 1.53 -0.09 20.12
C ALA A 364 3.03 0.19 20.19
N THR A 365 3.80 -0.86 20.50
CA THR A 365 5.26 -0.75 20.52
C THR A 365 5.82 -0.57 19.11
N TYR A 366 6.84 0.29 19.00
CA TYR A 366 7.50 0.57 17.72
C TYR A 366 8.99 0.90 17.91
N GLU A 367 9.75 0.74 16.83
CA GLU A 367 11.15 1.12 16.73
C GLU A 367 11.31 2.31 15.79
N LEU A 368 12.20 3.25 16.16
CA LEU A 368 12.63 4.31 15.28
C LEU A 368 13.96 3.96 14.64
N ARG A 369 14.04 4.10 13.34
CA ARG A 369 15.27 3.90 12.58
C ARG A 369 15.52 5.10 11.68
N THR A 370 16.79 5.37 11.40
CA THR A 370 17.20 6.44 10.47
C THR A 370 17.46 5.84 9.10
N VAL A 371 17.01 6.53 8.06
CA VAL A 371 17.29 6.17 6.67
C VAL A 371 18.79 6.23 6.40
N HIS A 372 19.33 5.18 5.74
CA HIS A 372 20.75 5.14 5.37
C HIS A 372 21.13 6.37 4.50
N PRO A 373 22.30 7.00 4.72
CA PRO A 373 22.70 8.23 4.02
C PRO A 373 22.57 8.17 2.50
N SER A 374 22.90 7.04 1.88
CA SER A 374 22.82 6.84 0.42
C SER A 374 21.38 6.88 -0.13
N MET A 375 20.37 6.64 0.72
CA MET A 375 18.97 6.58 0.32
C MET A 375 18.17 7.86 0.65
N LYS A 376 18.74 8.77 1.47
CA LYS A 376 18.03 9.96 1.98
C LYS A 376 17.42 10.84 0.89
N LYS A 377 18.08 10.97 -0.26
CA LYS A 377 17.60 11.83 -1.35
C LYS A 377 16.43 11.26 -2.15
N PHE A 378 16.15 9.96 -1.98
CA PHE A 378 15.15 9.23 -2.74
C PHE A 378 13.88 8.90 -1.93
N LEU A 379 13.95 9.03 -0.60
CA LEU A 379 12.88 8.62 0.31
C LEU A 379 12.15 9.82 0.92
N SER A 380 10.89 9.59 1.30
CA SER A 380 10.04 10.53 2.03
C SER A 380 10.65 10.96 3.38
N PRO A 381 10.17 12.03 4.01
CA PRO A 381 10.67 12.49 5.33
C PRO A 381 10.52 11.45 6.43
N ALA A 382 9.51 10.62 6.36
CA ALA A 382 9.35 9.41 7.18
C ALA A 382 8.56 8.37 6.40
N PHE A 383 8.63 7.10 6.84
CA PHE A 383 7.75 6.03 6.35
C PHE A 383 7.64 4.91 7.39
N TYR A 384 6.48 4.27 7.41
CA TYR A 384 6.20 3.13 8.26
C TYR A 384 6.41 1.81 7.50
N LEU A 385 7.12 0.87 8.13
CA LEU A 385 7.29 -0.49 7.62
C LEU A 385 6.38 -1.44 8.42
N THR A 386 5.43 -2.03 7.73
CA THR A 386 4.46 -2.97 8.28
C THR A 386 5.14 -4.25 8.77
N PRO A 387 4.86 -4.73 10.00
CA PRO A 387 5.41 -5.97 10.51
C PRO A 387 4.81 -7.20 9.83
N PRO A 388 5.46 -8.38 9.93
CA PRO A 388 4.86 -9.63 9.50
C PRO A 388 3.54 -9.93 10.23
N VAL A 389 2.58 -10.51 9.51
CA VAL A 389 1.22 -10.78 9.99
C VAL A 389 1.19 -11.72 11.20
N ASP A 390 2.09 -12.70 11.23
CA ASP A 390 2.15 -13.72 12.26
C ASP A 390 2.83 -13.28 13.56
N THR A 391 3.70 -12.26 13.52
CA THR A 391 4.37 -11.71 14.71
C THR A 391 3.80 -10.35 15.12
N ARG A 392 3.26 -9.56 14.17
CA ARG A 392 2.74 -8.19 14.41
C ARG A 392 3.77 -7.22 14.98
N THR A 393 5.04 -7.63 15.00
CA THR A 393 6.21 -6.86 15.49
C THR A 393 7.46 -7.25 14.70
N PRO A 394 8.48 -6.34 14.67
CA PRO A 394 8.45 -4.96 15.14
C PRO A 394 7.68 -4.04 14.18
N ASN A 395 6.96 -3.06 14.72
CA ASN A 395 6.51 -1.90 13.96
C ASN A 395 7.70 -0.96 13.82
N VAL A 396 8.05 -0.52 12.62
CA VAL A 396 9.23 0.33 12.39
C VAL A 396 8.85 1.60 11.67
N ILE A 397 9.22 2.75 12.24
CA ILE A 397 9.12 4.05 11.55
C ILE A 397 10.53 4.51 11.20
N TYR A 398 10.77 4.76 9.93
CA TYR A 398 12.00 5.34 9.42
C TYR A 398 11.90 6.86 9.37
N ILE A 399 12.94 7.52 9.85
CA ILE A 399 13.08 8.98 9.79
C ILE A 399 14.18 9.33 8.79
N ASN A 400 13.84 10.19 7.83
CA ASN A 400 14.77 10.77 6.89
C ASN A 400 15.21 12.16 7.37
N ASP A 401 16.35 12.24 8.02
CA ASP A 401 16.92 13.45 8.59
C ASP A 401 17.67 14.32 7.55
N SER A 402 17.20 14.34 6.29
CA SER A 402 17.82 15.13 5.21
C SER A 402 17.71 16.66 5.40
N GLY A 403 16.97 17.13 6.38
CA GLY A 403 16.78 18.57 6.68
C GLY A 403 15.94 19.34 5.65
N ARG A 404 15.22 18.64 4.77
CA ARG A 404 14.43 19.26 3.69
C ARG A 404 13.00 19.62 4.10
N THR A 405 12.55 19.15 5.25
CA THR A 405 11.16 19.26 5.71
C THR A 405 11.09 20.13 6.93
N SER A 406 10.12 21.04 7.01
CA SER A 406 9.88 21.86 8.20
C SER A 406 9.37 20.99 9.37
N SER A 407 9.54 21.46 10.60
CA SER A 407 9.08 20.74 11.80
C SER A 407 7.56 20.50 11.79
N LEU A 408 6.78 21.46 11.27
CA LEU A 408 5.33 21.33 11.15
C LEU A 408 4.92 20.25 10.12
N GLU A 409 5.55 20.25 8.97
CA GLU A 409 5.32 19.22 7.94
C GLU A 409 5.77 17.84 8.42
N LEU A 410 6.90 17.77 9.14
CA LEU A 410 7.36 16.51 9.74
C LEU A 410 6.37 16.00 10.78
N PHE A 411 5.79 16.88 11.61
CA PHE A 411 4.77 16.48 12.58
C PHE A 411 3.53 15.90 11.88
N GLY A 412 3.04 16.54 10.82
CA GLY A 412 1.96 16.01 9.98
C GLY A 412 2.31 14.66 9.35
N THR A 413 3.54 14.52 8.83
CA THR A 413 4.04 13.25 8.29
C THR A 413 4.10 12.15 9.36
N LEU A 414 4.55 12.47 10.58
CA LEU A 414 4.58 11.51 11.68
C LEU A 414 3.18 11.14 12.18
N ALA A 415 2.21 12.04 12.06
CA ALA A 415 0.81 11.70 12.29
C ALA A 415 0.28 10.73 11.22
N HIS A 416 0.68 10.91 9.95
CA HIS A 416 0.37 10.03 8.83
C HIS A 416 1.00 8.63 8.99
N GLU A 417 2.29 8.56 9.32
CA GLU A 417 3.02 7.28 9.40
C GLU A 417 2.82 6.56 10.75
N GLY A 418 2.67 7.31 11.84
CA GLY A 418 2.59 6.81 13.21
C GLY A 418 1.17 6.83 13.79
N PHE A 419 0.86 7.88 14.56
CA PHE A 419 -0.36 8.02 15.34
C PHE A 419 -1.13 9.31 14.97
N PRO A 420 -2.41 9.17 14.58
CA PRO A 420 -3.24 7.98 14.44
C PRO A 420 -3.21 7.35 13.02
N GLY A 421 -2.10 7.45 12.28
CA GLY A 421 -1.95 7.03 10.90
C GLY A 421 -1.69 5.54 10.69
N HIS A 422 -0.73 5.20 9.79
CA HIS A 422 -0.49 3.84 9.33
C HIS A 422 -0.17 2.83 10.43
N LEU A 423 0.73 3.17 11.36
CA LEU A 423 1.07 2.28 12.48
C LEU A 423 -0.17 2.00 13.33
N TYR A 424 -0.87 3.05 13.75
CA TYR A 424 -2.08 2.94 14.54
C TYR A 424 -3.17 2.12 13.83
N GLN A 425 -3.41 2.37 12.54
CA GLN A 425 -4.34 1.61 11.71
C GLN A 425 -3.98 0.12 11.67
N THR A 426 -2.71 -0.20 11.43
CA THR A 426 -2.21 -1.59 11.32
C THR A 426 -2.38 -2.34 12.64
N VAL A 427 -1.99 -1.73 13.77
CA VAL A 427 -2.10 -2.35 15.09
C VAL A 427 -3.57 -2.52 15.47
N SER A 428 -4.39 -1.49 15.29
CA SER A 428 -5.83 -1.55 15.57
C SER A 428 -6.54 -2.64 14.77
N PHE A 429 -6.24 -2.76 13.47
CA PHE A 429 -6.78 -3.81 12.62
C PHE A 429 -6.36 -5.20 13.11
N ALA A 430 -5.09 -5.37 13.50
CA ALA A 430 -4.57 -6.62 14.00
C ALA A 430 -5.19 -7.07 15.33
N GLU A 431 -5.62 -6.14 16.20
CA GLU A 431 -6.32 -6.48 17.46
C GLU A 431 -7.63 -7.26 17.23
N ASN A 432 -8.28 -7.08 16.08
CA ASN A 432 -9.51 -7.77 15.72
C ASN A 432 -9.29 -9.19 15.17
N ASN A 433 -8.05 -9.66 15.07
CA ASN A 433 -7.67 -10.98 14.55
C ASN A 433 -8.35 -11.35 13.21
N PRO A 434 -8.27 -10.49 12.19
CA PRO A 434 -8.90 -10.76 10.91
C PRO A 434 -8.26 -11.98 10.24
N SER A 435 -8.97 -12.61 9.28
CA SER A 435 -8.39 -13.69 8.47
C SER A 435 -7.16 -13.21 7.69
N ASP A 436 -6.15 -14.07 7.54
CA ASP A 436 -4.85 -13.74 6.97
C ASP A 436 -4.94 -13.10 5.57
N ILE A 437 -5.89 -13.53 4.74
CA ILE A 437 -6.07 -12.98 3.39
C ILE A 437 -6.39 -11.49 3.40
N ARG A 438 -6.98 -10.96 4.46
CA ARG A 438 -7.33 -9.55 4.60
C ARG A 438 -6.13 -8.63 4.79
N TYR A 439 -4.96 -9.18 5.16
CA TYR A 439 -3.70 -8.43 5.18
C TYR A 439 -3.06 -8.30 3.79
N LEU A 440 -3.36 -9.23 2.87
CA LEU A 440 -2.81 -9.19 1.51
C LEU A 440 -3.71 -8.41 0.54
N VAL A 441 -5.03 -8.57 0.69
CA VAL A 441 -6.01 -7.94 -0.19
C VAL A 441 -6.55 -6.69 0.50
N THR A 442 -5.79 -5.60 0.43
CA THR A 442 -6.15 -4.31 1.03
C THR A 442 -6.54 -3.29 -0.05
N SER A 443 -7.31 -2.27 0.34
CA SER A 443 -7.61 -1.11 -0.51
C SER A 443 -6.63 0.01 -0.21
N SER A 444 -5.76 0.36 -1.17
CA SER A 444 -4.82 1.47 -1.01
C SER A 444 -5.53 2.81 -0.75
N GLY A 445 -6.69 3.03 -1.37
CA GLY A 445 -7.48 4.23 -1.11
C GLY A 445 -8.03 4.31 0.32
N TYR A 446 -8.30 3.17 0.95
CA TYR A 446 -8.61 3.15 2.38
C TYR A 446 -7.34 3.45 3.21
N VAL A 447 -6.24 2.77 2.94
CA VAL A 447 -4.98 2.87 3.71
C VAL A 447 -4.43 4.30 3.68
N GLU A 448 -4.21 4.84 2.47
CA GLU A 448 -3.67 6.18 2.26
C GLU A 448 -4.70 7.29 2.56
N GLY A 449 -5.97 7.01 2.25
CA GLY A 449 -7.06 7.93 2.56
C GLY A 449 -7.26 8.12 4.05
N TRP A 450 -7.16 7.05 4.85
CA TRP A 450 -7.15 7.14 6.32
C TRP A 450 -5.98 7.97 6.81
N ALA A 451 -4.76 7.67 6.38
CA ALA A 451 -3.56 8.38 6.81
C ALA A 451 -3.63 9.88 6.42
N THR A 452 -4.16 10.22 5.24
CA THR A 452 -4.41 11.60 4.83
C THR A 452 -5.52 12.25 5.67
N TYR A 453 -6.58 11.50 6.02
CA TYR A 453 -7.65 11.98 6.88
C TYR A 453 -7.14 12.36 8.27
N VAL A 454 -6.30 11.52 8.86
CA VAL A 454 -5.74 11.78 10.19
C VAL A 454 -4.58 12.77 10.18
N GLU A 455 -3.91 12.97 9.03
CA GLU A 455 -2.93 14.04 8.85
C GLU A 455 -3.57 15.41 9.15
N SER A 456 -4.86 15.62 8.79
CA SER A 456 -5.59 16.85 9.13
C SER A 456 -5.68 17.10 10.63
N TYR A 457 -5.91 16.05 11.42
CA TYR A 457 -5.87 16.11 12.88
C TYR A 457 -4.45 16.37 13.41
N GLY A 458 -3.43 15.79 12.76
CA GLY A 458 -2.02 16.03 13.09
C GLY A 458 -1.68 17.53 13.03
N TYR A 459 -2.13 18.24 12.01
CA TYR A 459 -1.97 19.69 11.94
C TYR A 459 -2.68 20.41 13.11
N GLU A 460 -3.91 20.04 13.44
CA GLU A 460 -4.64 20.61 14.57
C GLU A 460 -3.93 20.34 15.92
N TYR A 461 -3.39 19.13 16.09
CA TYR A 461 -2.62 18.77 17.29
C TYR A 461 -1.33 19.57 17.39
N ALA A 462 -0.64 19.84 16.27
CA ALA A 462 0.56 20.68 16.26
C ALA A 462 0.28 22.09 16.79
N ALA A 463 -0.88 22.68 16.45
CA ALA A 463 -1.27 23.99 16.96
C ALA A 463 -1.32 24.05 18.49
N SER A 464 -1.76 22.97 19.15
CA SER A 464 -1.85 22.90 20.62
C SER A 464 -0.49 22.87 21.33
N LEU A 465 0.58 22.59 20.59
CA LEU A 465 1.97 22.53 21.09
C LEU A 465 2.74 23.86 20.89
N MET A 466 2.13 24.85 20.23
CA MET A 466 2.74 26.16 20.00
C MET A 466 2.72 27.02 21.26
N LYS A 467 3.57 28.05 21.28
CA LYS A 467 3.65 29.01 22.42
C LYS A 467 2.33 29.73 22.67
N ASP A 468 1.63 30.10 21.60
CA ASP A 468 0.28 30.66 21.62
C ASP A 468 -0.62 29.83 20.72
N PRO A 469 -1.28 28.77 21.28
CA PRO A 469 -2.14 27.89 20.52
C PRO A 469 -3.29 28.58 19.80
N SER A 470 -3.86 29.63 20.43
CA SER A 470 -5.01 30.35 19.86
C SER A 470 -4.62 31.09 18.56
N SER A 471 -3.47 31.77 18.54
CA SER A 471 -2.97 32.43 17.33
C SER A 471 -2.44 31.45 16.29
N ALA A 472 -1.94 30.27 16.71
CA ALA A 472 -1.41 29.25 15.84
C ALA A 472 -2.51 28.48 15.08
N GLN A 473 -3.69 28.33 15.65
CA GLN A 473 -4.76 27.47 15.09
C GLN A 473 -5.10 27.80 13.63
N ASN A 474 -5.35 29.08 13.33
CA ASN A 474 -5.66 29.50 11.96
C ASN A 474 -4.46 29.40 11.02
N ALA A 475 -3.24 29.63 11.52
CA ALA A 475 -2.01 29.49 10.73
C ALA A 475 -1.75 28.03 10.33
N VAL A 476 -1.89 27.12 11.28
CA VAL A 476 -1.73 25.68 11.02
C VAL A 476 -2.88 25.13 10.15
N ARG A 477 -4.11 25.68 10.34
CA ARG A 477 -5.23 25.37 9.45
C ARG A 477 -4.94 25.79 8.01
N LEU A 478 -4.31 26.95 7.80
CA LEU A 478 -3.86 27.41 6.48
C LEU A 478 -2.85 26.42 5.86
N ALA A 479 -1.91 25.88 6.66
CA ALA A 479 -0.95 24.88 6.19
C ALA A 479 -1.68 23.62 5.71
N TRP A 480 -2.63 23.10 6.49
CA TRP A 480 -3.44 21.96 6.07
C TRP A 480 -4.24 22.24 4.79
N LEU A 481 -4.92 23.38 4.70
CA LEU A 481 -5.69 23.75 3.51
C LEU A 481 -4.80 23.82 2.26
N ASN A 482 -3.58 24.36 2.39
CA ASN A 482 -2.61 24.37 1.29
C ASN A 482 -2.20 22.93 0.87
N ARG A 483 -1.96 22.04 1.83
CA ARG A 483 -1.69 20.61 1.59
C ARG A 483 -2.87 19.94 0.89
N SER A 484 -4.09 20.15 1.39
CA SER A 484 -5.34 19.64 0.81
C SER A 484 -5.54 20.12 -0.64
N MET A 485 -5.36 21.41 -0.90
CA MET A 485 -5.46 21.97 -2.25
C MET A 485 -4.45 21.35 -3.21
N ASN A 486 -3.20 21.19 -2.81
CA ASN A 486 -2.17 20.58 -3.65
C ASN A 486 -2.54 19.14 -4.04
N LEU A 487 -2.97 18.31 -3.09
CA LEU A 487 -3.43 16.95 -3.36
C LEU A 487 -4.66 16.93 -4.28
N CYS A 488 -5.59 17.86 -4.09
CA CYS A 488 -6.78 18.02 -4.93
C CYS A 488 -6.42 18.41 -6.36
N ILE A 489 -5.54 19.39 -6.54
CA ILE A 489 -5.05 19.87 -7.83
C ILE A 489 -4.39 18.72 -8.59
N TYR A 490 -3.50 17.97 -7.94
CA TYR A 490 -2.82 16.83 -8.57
C TYR A 490 -3.79 15.71 -8.94
N SER A 491 -4.81 15.45 -8.11
CA SER A 491 -5.88 14.48 -8.41
C SER A 491 -6.73 14.90 -9.62
N LEU A 492 -7.05 16.19 -9.76
CA LEU A 492 -7.76 16.72 -10.94
C LEU A 492 -6.91 16.66 -12.20
N ILE A 493 -5.61 16.96 -12.10
CA ILE A 493 -4.67 16.88 -13.23
C ILE A 493 -4.49 15.42 -13.64
N ASP A 494 -4.43 14.48 -12.72
CA ASP A 494 -4.33 13.04 -13.01
C ASP A 494 -5.51 12.57 -13.87
N ILE A 495 -6.74 12.86 -13.46
CA ILE A 495 -7.93 12.59 -14.28
C ILE A 495 -7.87 13.35 -15.61
N GLY A 496 -7.44 14.61 -15.59
CA GLY A 496 -7.28 15.46 -16.77
C GLY A 496 -6.37 14.83 -17.80
N ILE A 497 -5.20 14.35 -17.39
CA ILE A 497 -4.18 13.76 -18.25
C ILE A 497 -4.61 12.37 -18.73
N HIS A 498 -4.95 11.48 -17.81
CA HIS A 498 -5.11 10.05 -18.12
C HIS A 498 -6.50 9.66 -18.63
N TYR A 499 -7.53 10.45 -18.31
CA TYR A 499 -8.89 10.17 -18.75
C TYR A 499 -9.42 11.20 -19.76
N ARG A 500 -9.20 12.52 -19.51
CA ARG A 500 -9.69 13.60 -20.36
C ARG A 500 -8.76 13.94 -21.52
N GLY A 501 -7.50 13.49 -21.48
CA GLY A 501 -6.50 13.73 -22.52
C GLY A 501 -5.91 15.14 -22.49
N TRP A 502 -5.69 15.70 -21.29
CA TRP A 502 -4.97 16.97 -21.18
C TRP A 502 -3.51 16.76 -21.59
N ASP A 503 -3.00 17.73 -22.33
CA ASP A 503 -1.58 17.86 -22.63
C ASP A 503 -0.88 18.82 -21.64
N ALA A 504 0.44 18.97 -21.82
CA ALA A 504 1.24 19.84 -20.98
C ALA A 504 0.77 21.30 -21.00
N ALA A 505 0.32 21.79 -22.17
CA ALA A 505 -0.13 23.18 -22.32
C ALA A 505 -1.43 23.42 -21.53
N ARG A 506 -2.41 22.52 -21.63
CA ARG A 506 -3.65 22.62 -20.86
C ARG A 506 -3.40 22.46 -19.36
N THR A 507 -2.51 21.57 -18.96
CA THR A 507 -2.11 21.40 -17.56
C THR A 507 -1.45 22.67 -17.02
N ALA A 508 -0.56 23.31 -17.79
CA ALA A 508 0.05 24.56 -17.38
C ALA A 508 -0.97 25.70 -17.22
N VAL A 509 -1.96 25.80 -18.11
CA VAL A 509 -3.06 26.78 -17.98
C VAL A 509 -3.88 26.52 -16.71
N PHE A 510 -4.17 25.27 -16.38
CA PHE A 510 -4.88 24.90 -15.16
C PHE A 510 -4.06 25.29 -13.92
N LEU A 511 -2.77 24.93 -13.86
CA LEU A 511 -1.86 25.23 -12.76
C LEU A 511 -1.68 26.74 -12.53
N LYS A 512 -1.69 27.52 -13.62
CA LYS A 512 -1.60 28.99 -13.54
C LYS A 512 -2.76 29.61 -12.77
N ALA A 513 -3.97 29.04 -12.82
CA ALA A 513 -5.13 29.52 -12.07
C ALA A 513 -4.93 29.41 -10.54
N PHE A 514 -3.97 28.57 -10.09
CA PHE A 514 -3.62 28.38 -8.67
C PHE A 514 -2.24 28.98 -8.32
N GLY A 515 -1.73 29.91 -9.13
CA GLY A 515 -0.49 30.64 -8.85
C GLY A 515 0.80 29.92 -9.25
N ILE A 516 0.74 28.74 -9.86
CA ILE A 516 1.90 28.01 -10.37
C ILE A 516 2.21 28.52 -11.77
N ASN A 517 2.99 29.61 -11.84
CA ASN A 517 3.29 30.34 -13.07
C ASN A 517 4.62 29.91 -13.72
N ASN A 518 5.48 29.18 -13.01
CA ASN A 518 6.76 28.74 -13.53
C ASN A 518 6.56 27.58 -14.53
N ALA A 519 7.00 27.77 -15.78
CA ALA A 519 6.83 26.79 -16.87
C ALA A 519 7.58 25.47 -16.60
N SER A 520 8.77 25.54 -16.01
CA SER A 520 9.56 24.33 -15.65
C SER A 520 8.84 23.52 -14.56
N THR A 521 8.32 24.20 -13.52
CA THR A 521 7.53 23.53 -12.47
C THR A 521 6.26 22.88 -13.04
N ALA A 522 5.55 23.57 -13.93
CA ALA A 522 4.35 23.01 -14.57
C ALA A 522 4.68 21.77 -15.44
N ALA A 523 5.80 21.82 -16.17
CA ALA A 523 6.27 20.69 -16.96
C ALA A 523 6.70 19.48 -16.09
N GLU A 524 7.37 19.74 -14.96
CA GLU A 524 7.74 18.68 -14.01
C GLU A 524 6.50 18.02 -13.39
N ILE A 525 5.50 18.81 -12.99
CA ILE A 525 4.24 18.28 -12.44
C ILE A 525 3.53 17.43 -13.51
N TYR A 526 3.43 17.91 -14.74
CA TYR A 526 2.83 17.17 -15.84
C TYR A 526 3.54 15.83 -16.05
N GLN A 527 4.87 15.86 -16.18
CA GLN A 527 5.68 14.67 -16.42
C GLN A 527 5.58 13.66 -15.26
N TYR A 528 5.62 14.14 -14.02
CA TYR A 528 5.48 13.27 -12.85
C TYR A 528 4.11 12.56 -12.84
N ILE A 529 3.03 13.27 -13.17
CA ILE A 529 1.69 12.66 -13.18
C ILE A 529 1.54 11.70 -14.36
N VAL A 530 2.11 12.00 -15.53
CA VAL A 530 2.16 11.05 -16.66
C VAL A 530 2.82 9.73 -16.25
N GLU A 531 3.86 9.78 -15.43
CA GLU A 531 4.63 8.62 -14.98
C GLU A 531 3.97 7.84 -13.84
N THR A 532 2.96 8.41 -13.15
CA THR A 532 2.36 7.81 -11.95
C THR A 532 0.83 7.90 -11.98
N PRO A 533 0.15 7.28 -12.97
CA PRO A 533 -1.30 7.38 -13.11
C PRO A 533 -2.04 6.84 -11.88
N GLY A 534 -3.04 7.59 -11.40
CA GLY A 534 -3.87 7.23 -10.24
C GLY A 534 -3.22 7.46 -8.87
N ASN A 535 -1.92 7.80 -8.81
CA ASN A 535 -1.18 7.83 -7.55
C ASN A 535 -1.74 8.80 -6.51
N TYR A 536 -2.07 10.05 -6.90
CA TYR A 536 -2.59 11.04 -5.94
C TYR A 536 -4.03 10.77 -5.50
N LEU A 537 -4.81 10.09 -6.34
CA LEU A 537 -6.21 9.78 -6.05
C LEU A 537 -6.38 8.80 -4.88
N LYS A 538 -5.47 7.85 -4.68
CA LYS A 538 -5.55 6.96 -3.51
C LYS A 538 -5.47 7.74 -2.19
N TYR A 539 -4.67 8.81 -2.13
CA TYR A 539 -4.57 9.70 -0.97
C TYR A 539 -5.81 10.59 -0.84
N TYR A 540 -6.05 11.42 -1.84
CA TYR A 540 -7.00 12.51 -1.69
C TYR A 540 -8.46 12.10 -1.92
N TRP A 541 -8.73 11.23 -2.89
CA TRP A 541 -10.06 10.67 -3.04
C TRP A 541 -10.40 9.75 -1.86
N GLY A 542 -9.42 8.98 -1.36
CA GLY A 542 -9.57 8.22 -0.13
C GLY A 542 -9.94 9.09 1.07
N TYR A 543 -9.23 10.21 1.27
CA TYR A 543 -9.55 11.21 2.29
C TYR A 543 -10.99 11.74 2.18
N LEU A 544 -11.40 12.11 0.97
CA LEU A 544 -12.76 12.63 0.75
C LEU A 544 -13.85 11.58 1.06
N ASN A 545 -13.61 10.31 0.76
CA ASN A 545 -14.55 9.25 1.12
C ASN A 545 -14.73 9.13 2.64
N PHE A 546 -13.66 9.27 3.44
CA PHE A 546 -13.78 9.28 4.91
C PHE A 546 -14.55 10.51 5.41
N LEU A 547 -14.34 11.70 4.82
CA LEU A 547 -15.12 12.90 5.16
C LEU A 547 -16.60 12.73 4.82
N ASP A 548 -16.89 12.20 3.64
CA ASP A 548 -18.26 11.98 3.18
C ASP A 548 -18.96 10.91 4.04
N LEU A 549 -18.27 9.82 4.38
CA LEU A 549 -18.77 8.78 5.28
C LEU A 549 -19.06 9.34 6.69
N LYS A 550 -18.14 10.15 7.25
CA LYS A 550 -18.36 10.86 8.52
C LYS A 550 -19.61 11.71 8.46
N THR A 551 -19.76 12.50 7.40
CA THR A 551 -20.93 13.37 7.21
C THR A 551 -22.24 12.57 7.12
N VAL A 552 -22.23 11.42 6.43
CA VAL A 552 -23.39 10.51 6.34
C VAL A 552 -23.74 9.94 7.71
N CYS A 553 -22.75 9.47 8.48
CA CYS A 553 -22.97 8.95 9.82
C CYS A 553 -23.48 10.02 10.79
N GLN A 554 -22.92 11.24 10.74
CA GLN A 554 -23.40 12.38 11.54
C GLN A 554 -24.87 12.72 11.24
N LYS A 555 -25.25 12.77 9.96
CA LYS A 555 -26.66 13.05 9.57
C LYS A 555 -27.60 11.93 10.00
N ARG A 556 -27.16 10.68 9.96
CA ARG A 556 -27.99 9.52 10.35
C ARG A 556 -28.20 9.43 11.85
N LEU A 557 -27.16 9.68 12.64
CA LEU A 557 -27.16 9.49 14.09
C LEU A 557 -27.54 10.78 14.85
N GLY A 558 -27.44 11.95 14.21
CA GLY A 558 -27.75 13.22 14.86
C GLY A 558 -26.93 13.42 16.15
N ASP A 559 -27.64 13.66 17.27
CA ASP A 559 -27.03 13.88 18.59
C ASP A 559 -26.36 12.60 19.17
N ASP A 560 -26.70 11.41 18.65
CA ASP A 560 -26.09 10.13 19.06
C ASP A 560 -24.76 9.85 18.35
N PHE A 561 -24.26 10.75 17.49
CA PHE A 561 -23.01 10.58 16.81
C PHE A 561 -21.82 10.73 17.76
N ASP A 562 -21.04 9.66 17.94
CA ASP A 562 -19.78 9.67 18.66
C ASP A 562 -18.60 9.51 17.69
N LEU A 563 -17.64 10.43 17.75
CA LEU A 563 -16.49 10.46 16.84
C LEU A 563 -15.53 9.29 17.07
N LYS A 564 -15.29 8.92 18.34
CA LYS A 564 -14.42 7.79 18.66
C LYS A 564 -15.02 6.47 18.20
N GLU A 565 -16.33 6.32 18.40
CA GLU A 565 -17.06 5.14 17.95
C GLU A 565 -17.05 5.02 16.42
N PHE A 566 -17.20 6.15 15.71
CA PHE A 566 -17.05 6.20 14.26
C PHE A 566 -15.65 5.73 13.82
N HIS A 567 -14.58 6.23 14.45
CA HIS A 567 -13.21 5.81 14.14
C HIS A 567 -12.97 4.34 14.53
N ARG A 568 -13.46 3.91 15.69
CA ARG A 568 -13.35 2.52 16.14
C ARG A 568 -13.95 1.56 15.10
N ARG A 569 -15.17 1.85 14.65
CA ARG A 569 -15.88 1.00 13.68
C ARG A 569 -15.17 0.92 12.33
N ILE A 570 -14.64 2.03 11.83
CA ILE A 570 -13.81 2.05 10.61
C ILE A 570 -12.62 1.11 10.77
N LEU A 571 -11.86 1.25 11.83
CA LEU A 571 -10.64 0.49 12.09
C LEU A 571 -10.92 -1.01 12.30
N GLU A 572 -12.05 -1.38 12.89
CA GLU A 572 -12.50 -2.77 13.05
C GLU A 572 -12.84 -3.40 11.70
N ILE A 573 -13.56 -2.68 10.84
CA ILE A 573 -13.84 -3.12 9.47
C ILE A 573 -12.52 -3.27 8.71
N GLY A 574 -11.57 -2.36 8.88
CA GLY A 574 -10.23 -2.41 8.31
C GLY A 574 -10.18 -2.10 6.80
N PRO A 575 -9.02 -2.33 6.14
CA PRO A 575 -8.70 -1.80 4.82
C PRO A 575 -9.43 -2.51 3.67
N VAL A 576 -10.71 -2.18 3.49
CA VAL A 576 -11.59 -2.69 2.42
C VAL A 576 -11.92 -1.59 1.40
N GLN A 577 -12.51 -1.97 0.26
CA GLN A 577 -13.03 -1.03 -0.72
C GLN A 577 -14.20 -0.22 -0.13
N PHE A 578 -14.37 1.04 -0.53
CA PHE A 578 -15.37 1.95 0.05
C PHE A 578 -16.82 1.43 0.00
N PRO A 579 -17.31 0.76 -1.07
CA PRO A 579 -18.66 0.19 -1.04
C PRO A 579 -18.84 -0.89 0.04
N VAL A 580 -17.78 -1.64 0.36
CA VAL A 580 -17.83 -2.61 1.47
C VAL A 580 -17.81 -1.86 2.80
N LEU A 581 -16.92 -0.88 2.98
CA LEU A 581 -16.88 -0.05 4.18
C LEU A 581 -18.25 0.57 4.48
N GLU A 582 -18.87 1.23 3.50
CA GLU A 582 -20.18 1.85 3.63
C GLU A 582 -21.28 0.86 4.01
N LYS A 583 -21.24 -0.35 3.46
CA LYS A 583 -22.19 -1.43 3.78
C LYS A 583 -22.13 -1.82 5.25
N TYR A 584 -20.94 -1.92 5.83
CA TYR A 584 -20.72 -2.40 7.19
C TYR A 584 -20.67 -1.25 8.24
N MET A 585 -20.70 0.00 7.80
CA MET A 585 -20.88 1.19 8.66
C MET A 585 -22.34 1.58 8.91
N LYS A 586 -23.31 0.84 8.34
CA LYS A 586 -24.75 1.11 8.46
C LYS A 586 -25.32 0.74 9.82
#